data_b7912acc5770964332ee4c97587dfc1d
#
_entry.id   b7912acc5770964332ee4c97587dfc1d
#
_cell.length_a   1.000
_cell.length_b   1.000
_cell.length_c   1.000
_cell.angle_alpha   90.00
_cell.angle_beta   90.00
_cell.angle_gamma   90.00
#
_symmetry.space_group_name_H-M   'P 1'
#
loop_
_entity.id
_entity.type
_entity.pdbx_description
1 polymer ?
#
loop_
_entity_poly.entity_id
_entity_poly.type
_entity_poly.pdbx_seq_one_letter_code
_entity_poly.pdbx_strand_id
1 'polypeptide(L)'
;DITNLTDETLKRRARHVVSENGRVLDVVKAFSISDSFTAGQLFSDSHLSLRDDYDVSGPALNQIVEVALGAPGCFGARMTGGGFAGSAVALVDRNEVNNFCDFVKTNFTAPKAQPAITSVMLYPVEACDGVSVLKPN
;
A
#
# COMPACT_ATOMS: atom_id res chain seq x y z
N ASP A 1 -15.25 -12.62 19.53
CA ASP A 1 -15.66 -11.22 19.48
C ASP A 1 -14.49 -10.35 19.96
N ILE A 2 -14.04 -9.40 19.13
CA ILE A 2 -12.90 -8.50 19.44
C ILE A 2 -13.17 -7.68 20.72
N THR A 3 -14.42 -7.38 21.01
CA THR A 3 -14.81 -6.59 22.20
C THR A 3 -14.49 -7.29 23.52
N ASN A 4 -14.35 -8.61 23.52
CA ASN A 4 -14.04 -9.40 24.71
C ASN A 4 -12.54 -9.50 25.02
N LEU A 5 -11.68 -9.01 24.13
CA LEU A 5 -10.24 -8.96 24.37
C LEU A 5 -9.98 -7.84 25.40
N THR A 6 -9.12 -8.12 26.37
CA THR A 6 -8.72 -7.14 27.41
C THR A 6 -7.44 -6.41 27.06
N ASP A 7 -6.57 -7.03 26.26
CA ASP A 7 -5.31 -6.47 25.79
C ASP A 7 -5.54 -5.57 24.57
N GLU A 8 -5.18 -4.30 24.68
CA GLU A 8 -5.36 -3.30 23.61
C GLU A 8 -4.49 -3.61 22.37
N THR A 9 -3.34 -4.23 22.53
CA THR A 9 -2.52 -4.64 21.40
C THR A 9 -3.21 -5.77 20.63
N LEU A 10 -3.72 -6.77 21.31
CA LEU A 10 -4.47 -7.85 20.69
C LEU A 10 -5.74 -7.33 20.00
N LYS A 11 -6.44 -6.38 20.61
CA LYS A 11 -7.61 -5.73 19.97
C LYS A 11 -7.24 -5.06 18.64
N ARG A 12 -6.17 -4.26 18.63
CA ARG A 12 -5.71 -3.58 17.40
C ARG A 12 -5.32 -4.60 16.32
N ARG A 13 -4.53 -5.62 16.66
CA ARG A 13 -4.14 -6.68 15.73
C ARG A 13 -5.35 -7.42 15.15
N ALA A 14 -6.30 -7.80 16.01
CA ALA A 14 -7.53 -8.47 15.60
C ALA A 14 -8.40 -7.56 14.71
N ARG A 15 -8.49 -6.25 15.02
CA ARG A 15 -9.20 -5.27 14.18
C ARG A 15 -8.61 -5.21 12.79
N HIS A 16 -7.28 -5.13 12.68
CA HIS A 16 -6.60 -5.15 11.38
C HIS A 16 -6.99 -6.39 10.58
N VAL A 17 -6.81 -7.59 11.14
CA VAL A 17 -7.07 -8.84 10.42
C VAL A 17 -8.51 -8.93 9.92
N VAL A 18 -9.48 -8.59 10.77
CA VAL A 18 -10.90 -8.66 10.39
C VAL A 18 -11.24 -7.61 9.33
N SER A 19 -10.78 -6.36 9.50
CA SER A 19 -11.07 -5.29 8.55
C SER A 19 -10.35 -5.50 7.20
N GLU A 20 -9.13 -6.03 7.22
CA GLU A 20 -8.35 -6.27 6.00
C GLU A 20 -8.99 -7.37 5.14
N ASN A 21 -9.54 -8.42 5.73
CA ASN A 21 -10.30 -9.43 4.99
C ASN A 21 -11.50 -8.81 4.24
N GLY A 22 -12.21 -7.87 4.87
CA GLY A 22 -13.28 -7.13 4.21
C GLY A 22 -12.76 -6.25 3.07
N ARG A 23 -11.68 -5.51 3.31
CA ARG A 23 -11.05 -4.64 2.29
C ARG A 23 -10.62 -5.38 1.04
N VAL A 24 -10.06 -6.59 1.18
CA VAL A 24 -9.69 -7.43 0.03
C VAL A 24 -10.90 -7.71 -0.86
N LEU A 25 -12.03 -8.10 -0.27
CA LEU A 25 -13.25 -8.37 -1.03
C LEU A 25 -13.80 -7.10 -1.70
N ASP A 26 -13.72 -5.97 -1.02
CA ASP A 26 -14.21 -4.70 -1.54
C ASP A 26 -13.30 -4.15 -2.67
N VAL A 27 -11.98 -4.33 -2.60
CA VAL A 27 -11.06 -4.01 -3.71
C VAL A 27 -11.36 -4.87 -4.94
N VAL A 28 -11.64 -6.17 -4.77
CA VAL A 28 -12.03 -7.04 -5.89
C VAL A 28 -13.30 -6.53 -6.56
N LYS A 29 -14.30 -6.11 -5.77
CA LYS A 29 -15.53 -5.50 -6.32
C LYS A 29 -15.23 -4.20 -7.06
N ALA A 30 -14.45 -3.29 -6.47
CA ALA A 30 -14.08 -2.03 -7.09
C ALA A 30 -13.38 -2.25 -8.45
N PHE A 31 -12.41 -3.15 -8.51
CA PHE A 31 -11.74 -3.50 -9.78
C PHE A 31 -12.70 -4.14 -10.80
N SER A 32 -13.65 -4.95 -10.36
CA SER A 32 -14.62 -5.60 -11.29
C SER A 32 -15.52 -4.60 -12.03
N ILE A 33 -15.69 -3.39 -11.49
CA ILE A 33 -16.45 -2.29 -12.11
C ILE A 33 -15.55 -1.13 -12.56
N SER A 34 -14.23 -1.33 -12.59
CA SER A 34 -13.23 -0.31 -12.98
C SER A 34 -13.26 0.96 -12.11
N ASP A 35 -13.65 0.85 -10.85
CA ASP A 35 -13.67 1.95 -9.88
C ASP A 35 -12.28 2.09 -9.22
N SER A 36 -11.37 2.74 -9.93
CA SER A 36 -10.00 2.98 -9.45
C SER A 36 -9.96 3.90 -8.23
N PHE A 37 -10.93 4.82 -8.10
CA PHE A 37 -11.00 5.72 -6.96
C PHE A 37 -11.28 4.96 -5.66
N THR A 38 -12.35 4.16 -5.64
CA THR A 38 -12.68 3.32 -4.47
C THR A 38 -11.54 2.33 -4.15
N ALA A 39 -10.95 1.70 -5.18
CA ALA A 39 -9.82 0.80 -4.97
C ALA A 39 -8.62 1.52 -4.32
N GLY A 40 -8.32 2.75 -4.75
CA GLY A 40 -7.26 3.58 -4.17
C GLY A 40 -7.52 3.97 -2.72
N GLN A 41 -8.75 4.34 -2.38
CA GLN A 41 -9.16 4.62 -0.99
C GLN A 41 -8.92 3.39 -0.10
N LEU A 42 -9.34 2.21 -0.55
CA LEU A 42 -9.15 0.95 0.18
C LEU A 42 -7.65 0.61 0.36
N PHE A 43 -6.79 0.95 -0.60
CA PHE A 43 -5.33 0.83 -0.44
C PHE A 43 -4.83 1.74 0.69
N SER A 44 -5.26 2.99 0.70
CA SER A 44 -4.87 3.96 1.73
C SER A 44 -5.36 3.55 3.12
N ASP A 45 -6.60 3.08 3.23
CA ASP A 45 -7.17 2.56 4.48
C ASP A 45 -6.41 1.32 4.98
N SER A 46 -5.98 0.45 4.06
CA SER A 46 -5.14 -0.69 4.39
C SER A 46 -3.80 -0.25 4.96
N HIS A 47 -3.17 0.78 4.37
CA HIS A 47 -1.90 1.31 4.90
C HIS A 47 -2.08 1.88 6.31
N LEU A 48 -3.12 2.66 6.55
CA LEU A 48 -3.43 3.20 7.87
C LEU A 48 -3.60 2.08 8.92
N SER A 49 -4.34 1.03 8.56
CA SER A 49 -4.53 -0.12 9.45
C SER A 49 -3.24 -0.92 9.69
N LEU A 50 -2.38 -1.08 8.67
CA LEU A 50 -1.06 -1.70 8.81
C LEU A 50 -0.14 -0.88 9.70
N ARG A 51 -0.22 0.45 9.64
CA ARG A 51 0.57 1.37 10.45
C ARG A 51 0.08 1.42 11.90
N ASP A 52 -1.23 1.64 12.09
CA ASP A 52 -1.78 2.04 13.39
C ASP A 52 -2.33 0.84 14.19
N ASP A 53 -2.95 -0.12 13.51
CA ASP A 53 -3.53 -1.31 14.17
C ASP A 53 -2.54 -2.48 14.17
N TYR A 54 -1.92 -2.81 13.04
CA TYR A 54 -1.01 -3.95 12.94
C TYR A 54 0.42 -3.61 13.35
N ASP A 55 0.82 -2.34 13.19
CA ASP A 55 2.10 -1.78 13.65
C ASP A 55 3.31 -2.45 12.99
N VAL A 56 3.23 -2.63 11.69
CA VAL A 56 4.28 -3.23 10.86
C VAL A 56 4.87 -2.26 9.84
N SER A 57 4.39 -1.01 9.81
CA SER A 57 4.97 0.03 8.97
C SER A 57 6.13 0.73 9.70
N GLY A 58 7.01 1.36 8.95
CA GLY A 58 8.13 2.12 9.48
C GLY A 58 8.19 3.53 8.88
N PRO A 59 9.03 4.43 9.44
CA PRO A 59 9.09 5.83 9.01
C PRO A 59 9.29 6.01 7.51
N ALA A 60 10.15 5.22 6.87
CA ALA A 60 10.40 5.32 5.44
C ALA A 60 9.20 4.84 4.60
N LEU A 61 8.51 3.76 5.05
CA LEU A 61 7.29 3.28 4.41
C LEU A 61 6.14 4.27 4.54
N ASN A 62 5.99 4.89 5.71
CA ASN A 62 4.98 5.92 5.91
C ASN A 62 5.24 7.12 5.00
N GLN A 63 6.50 7.56 4.93
CA GLN A 63 6.88 8.70 4.11
C GLN A 63 6.70 8.43 2.61
N ILE A 64 7.12 7.26 2.10
CA ILE A 64 6.94 6.97 0.67
C ILE A 64 5.46 6.89 0.29
N VAL A 65 4.62 6.35 1.16
CA VAL A 65 3.17 6.32 0.94
C VAL A 65 2.58 7.74 0.97
N GLU A 66 2.97 8.57 1.93
CA GLU A 66 2.54 9.97 2.01
C GLU A 66 2.93 10.76 0.75
N VAL A 67 4.18 10.63 0.31
CA VAL A 67 4.67 11.27 -0.93
C VAL A 67 3.90 10.76 -2.15
N ALA A 68 3.68 9.45 -2.23
CA ALA A 68 2.92 8.85 -3.33
C ALA A 68 1.47 9.35 -3.39
N LEU A 69 0.80 9.50 -2.24
CA LEU A 69 -0.57 10.02 -2.16
C LEU A 69 -0.68 11.48 -2.61
N GLY A 70 0.38 12.27 -2.47
CA GLY A 70 0.46 13.65 -2.98
C GLY A 70 0.82 13.77 -4.46
N ALA A 71 1.17 12.67 -5.12
CA ALA A 71 1.64 12.69 -6.51
C ALA A 71 0.48 12.74 -7.52
N PRO A 72 0.70 13.35 -8.71
CA PRO A 72 -0.29 13.37 -9.77
C PRO A 72 -0.77 11.95 -10.15
N GLY A 73 -2.08 11.81 -10.36
CA GLY A 73 -2.68 10.56 -10.81
C GLY A 73 -2.71 9.42 -9.80
N CYS A 74 -2.28 9.63 -8.56
CA CYS A 74 -2.34 8.59 -7.53
C CYS A 74 -3.78 8.43 -7.02
N PHE A 75 -4.34 7.25 -7.16
CA PHE A 75 -5.62 6.89 -6.56
C PHE A 75 -5.48 6.44 -5.10
N GLY A 76 -4.35 5.80 -4.76
CA GLY A 76 -4.05 5.32 -3.41
C GLY A 76 -2.75 4.56 -3.36
N ALA A 77 -2.19 4.44 -2.15
CA ALA A 77 -0.92 3.75 -1.92
C ALA A 77 -0.91 3.04 -0.57
N ARG A 78 -0.12 1.97 -0.48
CA ARG A 78 0.08 1.21 0.76
C ARG A 78 1.44 0.54 0.79
N MET A 79 1.92 0.25 1.97
CA MET A 79 3.04 -0.68 2.12
C MET A 79 2.66 -2.10 1.64
N THR A 80 3.65 -2.89 1.24
CA THR A 80 3.48 -4.30 0.88
C THR A 80 4.63 -5.14 1.42
N GLY A 81 4.42 -6.47 1.49
CA GLY A 81 5.38 -7.40 2.10
C GLY A 81 5.33 -7.39 3.61
N GLY A 82 6.44 -7.74 4.25
CA GLY A 82 6.53 -7.89 5.71
C GLY A 82 6.55 -6.59 6.52
N GLY A 83 6.69 -5.44 5.87
CA GLY A 83 6.76 -4.15 6.56
C GLY A 83 8.15 -3.78 7.07
N PHE A 84 8.22 -2.90 8.07
CA PHE A 84 9.37 -2.34 8.78
C PHE A 84 10.36 -1.53 7.91
N ALA A 85 10.69 -2.02 6.77
CA ALA A 85 11.36 -1.45 5.62
C ALA A 85 10.96 -2.28 4.42
N GLY A 86 11.17 -1.83 3.19
CA GLY A 86 10.84 -2.64 2.01
C GLY A 86 10.06 -1.86 0.96
N SER A 87 8.90 -2.34 0.56
CA SER A 87 8.21 -1.84 -0.63
C SER A 87 6.84 -1.24 -0.30
N ALA A 88 6.42 -0.31 -1.14
CA ALA A 88 5.05 0.16 -1.23
C ALA A 88 4.52 -0.09 -2.65
N VAL A 89 3.21 -0.19 -2.78
CA VAL A 89 2.51 -0.21 -4.06
C VAL A 89 1.59 1.00 -4.13
N ALA A 90 1.48 1.59 -5.31
CA ALA A 90 0.55 2.68 -5.60
C ALA A 90 -0.30 2.32 -6.82
N LEU A 91 -1.58 2.66 -6.76
CA LEU A 91 -2.49 2.62 -7.89
C LEU A 91 -2.49 4.00 -8.55
N VAL A 92 -2.07 4.05 -9.81
CA VAL A 92 -1.80 5.30 -10.52
C VAL A 92 -2.53 5.31 -11.86
N ASP A 93 -3.05 6.47 -12.28
CA ASP A 93 -3.57 6.66 -13.63
C ASP A 93 -2.45 6.41 -14.64
N ARG A 94 -2.72 5.56 -15.65
CA ARG A 94 -1.77 5.18 -16.70
C ARG A 94 -1.14 6.39 -17.40
N ASN A 95 -1.92 7.46 -17.58
CA ASN A 95 -1.47 8.67 -18.27
C ASN A 95 -0.55 9.54 -17.39
N GLU A 96 -0.58 9.35 -16.07
CA GLU A 96 0.18 10.13 -15.09
C GLU A 96 1.44 9.41 -14.57
N VAL A 97 1.74 8.19 -15.00
CA VAL A 97 2.83 7.38 -14.46
C VAL A 97 4.17 8.11 -14.46
N ASN A 98 4.51 8.82 -15.54
CA ASN A 98 5.78 9.56 -15.61
C ASN A 98 5.80 10.73 -14.61
N ASN A 99 4.73 11.52 -14.57
CA ASN A 99 4.59 12.64 -13.64
C ASN A 99 4.61 12.16 -12.18
N PHE A 100 3.93 11.04 -11.89
CA PHE A 100 3.97 10.37 -10.59
C PHE A 100 5.41 9.99 -10.20
N CYS A 101 6.13 9.30 -11.08
CA CYS A 101 7.50 8.85 -10.82
C CYS A 101 8.46 10.01 -10.55
N ASP A 102 8.37 11.07 -11.34
CA ASP A 102 9.22 12.25 -11.19
C ASP A 102 8.89 13.00 -9.89
N PHE A 103 7.60 13.12 -9.57
CA PHE A 103 7.16 13.72 -8.31
C PHE A 103 7.70 12.93 -7.11
N VAL A 104 7.54 11.62 -7.10
CA VAL A 104 7.99 10.77 -5.97
C VAL A 104 9.51 10.84 -5.80
N LYS A 105 10.29 10.74 -6.90
CA LYS A 105 11.75 10.87 -6.84
C LYS A 105 12.22 12.20 -6.29
N THR A 106 11.52 13.28 -6.66
CA THR A 106 11.87 14.65 -6.27
C THR A 106 11.52 14.94 -4.81
N ASN A 107 10.39 14.40 -4.33
CA ASN A 107 9.85 14.75 -3.02
C ASN A 107 10.16 13.74 -1.92
N PHE A 108 10.64 12.54 -2.26
CA PHE A 108 11.08 11.59 -1.23
C PHE A 108 12.38 12.07 -0.59
N THR A 109 12.38 12.15 0.73
CA THR A 109 13.57 12.46 1.53
C THR A 109 13.76 11.40 2.60
N ALA A 110 15.00 11.04 2.91
CA ALA A 110 15.28 10.05 3.95
C ALA A 110 14.72 10.50 5.31
N PRO A 111 13.89 9.70 5.98
CA PRO A 111 13.41 10.05 7.30
C PRO A 111 14.57 10.03 8.30
N LYS A 112 14.57 10.98 9.25
CA LYS A 112 15.62 11.09 10.28
C LYS A 112 15.80 9.80 11.08
N ALA A 113 14.72 9.06 11.29
CA ALA A 113 14.73 7.78 12.02
C ALA A 113 15.32 6.61 11.23
N GLN A 114 15.45 6.74 9.89
CA GLN A 114 16.01 5.72 8.99
C GLN A 114 16.95 6.37 7.96
N PRO A 115 18.05 7.01 8.37
CA PRO A 115 18.91 7.79 7.48
C PRO A 115 19.66 6.94 6.44
N ALA A 116 19.72 5.63 6.61
CA ALA A 116 20.33 4.72 5.64
C ALA A 116 19.50 4.56 4.35
N ILE A 117 18.21 4.94 4.36
CA ILE A 117 17.32 4.87 3.20
C ILE A 117 17.38 6.22 2.49
N THR A 118 18.32 6.38 1.57
CA THR A 118 18.60 7.66 0.90
C THR A 118 17.88 7.85 -0.43
N SER A 119 17.31 6.81 -1.00
CA SER A 119 16.64 6.86 -2.31
C SER A 119 15.53 5.80 -2.42
N VAL A 120 14.66 6.01 -3.39
CA VAL A 120 13.63 5.05 -3.79
C VAL A 120 13.87 4.57 -5.21
N MET A 121 13.63 3.30 -5.47
CA MET A 121 13.53 2.75 -6.81
C MET A 121 12.06 2.58 -7.16
N LEU A 122 11.67 3.00 -8.35
CA LEU A 122 10.30 2.94 -8.84
C LEU A 122 10.22 1.99 -10.03
N TYR A 123 9.26 1.10 -9.97
CA TYR A 123 9.03 0.08 -10.99
C TYR A 123 7.57 0.21 -11.48
N PRO A 124 7.32 0.96 -12.57
CA PRO A 124 6.01 0.92 -13.21
C PRO A 124 5.72 -0.50 -13.70
N VAL A 125 4.58 -1.02 -13.29
CA VAL A 125 4.12 -2.37 -13.66
C VAL A 125 2.66 -2.32 -14.07
N GLU A 126 2.26 -3.26 -14.94
CA GLU A 126 0.86 -3.50 -15.25
C GLU A 126 0.44 -4.86 -14.72
N ALA A 127 -0.83 -4.96 -14.30
CA ALA A 127 -1.38 -6.25 -13.92
C ALA A 127 -1.40 -7.19 -15.12
N CYS A 128 -0.97 -8.42 -14.91
CA CYS A 128 -1.00 -9.49 -15.90
C CYS A 128 -1.58 -10.76 -15.28
N ASP A 129 -1.76 -11.79 -16.12
CA ASP A 129 -2.20 -13.10 -15.63
C ASP A 129 -1.28 -13.65 -14.54
N GLY A 130 -1.84 -14.40 -13.63
CA GLY A 130 -1.11 -15.06 -12.57
C GLY A 130 -0.19 -16.17 -13.06
N VAL A 131 0.46 -16.85 -12.13
CA VAL A 131 1.34 -18.00 -12.41
C VAL A 131 0.60 -19.08 -13.21
N SER A 132 1.21 -19.54 -14.29
CA SER A 132 0.71 -20.68 -15.08
C SER A 132 1.77 -21.78 -15.20
N VAL A 133 1.32 -23.02 -15.32
CA VAL A 133 2.20 -24.16 -15.62
C VAL A 133 2.32 -24.27 -17.14
N LEU A 134 3.54 -24.11 -17.65
CA LEU A 134 3.83 -24.40 -19.03
C LEU A 134 3.79 -25.92 -19.24
N LYS A 135 2.89 -26.40 -20.11
CA LYS A 135 2.94 -27.82 -20.53
C LYS A 135 4.13 -27.98 -21.47
N PRO A 136 5.04 -28.92 -21.21
CA PRO A 136 6.09 -29.23 -22.18
C PRO A 136 5.43 -29.71 -23.47
N ASN A 137 5.94 -29.24 -24.62
CA ASN A 137 5.54 -29.71 -25.97
C ASN A 137 5.97 -31.17 -26.16
#